data_5b7660af616fbdd17a18c67bf347ac08
#
_entry.id   5b7660af616fbdd17a18c67bf347ac08
#
_cell.length_a   1.000
_cell.length_b   1.000
_cell.length_c   1.000
_cell.angle_alpha   90.00
_cell.angle_beta   90.00
_cell.angle_gamma   90.00
#
_symmetry.space_group_name_H-M   'P 1'
#
loop_
_entity.id
_entity.type
_entity.pdbx_description
1 polymer ?
#
loop_
_entity_poly.entity_id
_entity_poly.type
_entity_poly.pdbx_seq_one_letter_code
_entity_poly.pdbx_strand_id
1 'polypeptide(L)'
;GFGSVAKYIAVSIMEASLDVESMASSSTKVFVLEVMGRHAGWIAAASGLVSREEGDPPHIILFPEVPFKQREFLKKVKTSVEKYGYCSIVVSEGVRDSKGKFLADAGTRDAFGHAQLGGVAPVVANMVREKLGYKYHWAVSDYLQRSARHLASRVDVD
;
A
#
# COMPACT_ATOMS: atom_id res chain seq x y z
N GLY A 1 5.93 -16.46 10.86
CA GLY A 1 6.67 -16.95 9.69
C GLY A 1 6.19 -16.35 8.39
N PHE A 2 6.86 -16.64 7.31
CA PHE A 2 6.60 -16.01 6.00
C PHE A 2 5.21 -16.34 5.43
N GLY A 3 4.72 -17.55 5.61
CA GLY A 3 3.41 -17.96 5.10
C GLY A 3 2.26 -17.24 5.78
N SER A 4 2.35 -17.04 7.09
CA SER A 4 1.36 -16.27 7.86
C SER A 4 1.35 -14.80 7.48
N VAL A 5 2.51 -14.18 7.27
CA VAL A 5 2.64 -12.81 6.81
C VAL A 5 2.00 -12.64 5.42
N ALA A 6 2.34 -13.52 4.48
CA ALA A 6 1.79 -13.50 3.13
C ALA A 6 0.25 -13.58 3.16
N LYS A 7 -0.30 -14.51 3.93
CA LYS A 7 -1.74 -14.69 4.09
C LYS A 7 -2.40 -13.47 4.73
N TYR A 8 -1.79 -12.90 5.77
CA TYR A 8 -2.30 -11.69 6.43
C TYR A 8 -2.39 -10.52 5.47
N ILE A 9 -1.35 -10.24 4.70
CA ILE A 9 -1.34 -9.13 3.74
C ILE A 9 -2.36 -9.35 2.63
N ALA A 10 -2.44 -10.55 2.08
CA ALA A 10 -3.41 -10.86 1.02
C ALA A 10 -4.85 -10.66 1.51
N VAL A 11 -5.20 -11.19 2.67
CA VAL A 11 -6.54 -11.04 3.25
C VAL A 11 -6.82 -9.57 3.59
N SER A 12 -5.86 -8.89 4.22
CA SER A 12 -6.03 -7.49 4.65
C SER A 12 -6.29 -6.55 3.48
N ILE A 13 -5.55 -6.68 2.39
CA ILE A 13 -5.77 -5.82 1.22
C ILE A 13 -7.10 -6.11 0.54
N MET A 14 -7.51 -7.37 0.50
CA MET A 14 -8.81 -7.75 -0.07
C MET A 14 -9.97 -7.15 0.74
N GLU A 15 -9.96 -7.33 2.07
CA GLU A 15 -11.01 -6.82 2.96
C GLU A 15 -11.10 -5.29 2.89
N ALA A 16 -9.96 -4.60 3.00
CA ALA A 16 -9.92 -3.14 2.91
C ALA A 16 -10.39 -2.63 1.53
N SER A 17 -10.07 -3.35 0.47
CA SER A 17 -10.46 -2.97 -0.89
C SER A 17 -11.96 -3.11 -1.13
N LEU A 18 -12.59 -4.15 -0.59
CA LEU A 18 -14.04 -4.31 -0.65
C LEU A 18 -14.78 -3.17 0.07
N ASP A 19 -14.26 -2.76 1.22
CA ASP A 19 -14.81 -1.63 1.97
C ASP A 19 -14.69 -0.32 1.18
N VAL A 20 -13.52 -0.03 0.64
CA VAL A 20 -13.29 1.17 -0.19
C VAL A 20 -14.16 1.16 -1.45
N GLU A 21 -14.25 0.03 -2.13
CA GLU A 21 -15.12 -0.11 -3.32
C GLU A 21 -16.57 0.23 -3.00
N SER A 22 -17.07 -0.22 -1.85
CA SER A 22 -18.45 0.04 -1.43
C SER A 22 -18.79 1.53 -1.24
N MET A 23 -17.80 2.35 -0.87
CA MET A 23 -17.97 3.79 -0.63
C MET A 23 -17.42 4.69 -1.73
N ALA A 24 -16.77 4.14 -2.74
CA ALA A 24 -15.99 4.90 -3.72
C ALA A 24 -16.81 5.93 -4.53
N SER A 25 -18.08 5.65 -4.76
CA SER A 25 -18.96 6.56 -5.51
C SER A 25 -19.23 7.89 -4.78
N SER A 26 -19.20 7.88 -3.44
CA SER A 26 -19.59 9.03 -2.62
C SER A 26 -18.50 9.56 -1.70
N SER A 27 -17.42 8.82 -1.49
CA SER A 27 -16.42 9.16 -0.49
C SER A 27 -15.00 8.80 -0.93
N THR A 28 -14.32 7.94 -0.16
CA THR A 28 -12.94 7.51 -0.35
C THR A 28 -12.76 6.72 -1.63
N LYS A 29 -11.78 7.09 -2.44
CA LYS A 29 -11.47 6.43 -3.71
C LYS A 29 -10.13 5.70 -3.70
N VAL A 30 -9.26 6.00 -2.76
CA VAL A 30 -7.90 5.45 -2.71
C VAL A 30 -7.60 4.91 -1.33
N PHE A 31 -7.06 3.70 -1.29
CA PHE A 31 -6.55 3.08 -0.08
C PHE A 31 -5.08 2.68 -0.26
N VAL A 32 -4.27 2.96 0.73
CA VAL A 32 -2.84 2.63 0.74
C VAL A 32 -2.53 1.74 1.94
N LEU A 33 -2.03 0.54 1.70
CA LEU A 33 -1.54 -0.38 2.73
C LEU A 33 -0.01 -0.41 2.70
N GLU A 34 0.62 0.01 3.80
CA GLU A 34 2.06 -0.12 3.98
C GLU A 34 2.39 -1.47 4.59
N VAL A 35 3.37 -2.15 3.99
CA VAL A 35 3.86 -3.44 4.44
C VAL A 35 5.36 -3.40 4.72
N MET A 36 5.83 -4.32 5.55
CA MET A 36 7.26 -4.50 5.80
C MET A 36 8.00 -4.96 4.54
N GLY A 37 9.30 -4.76 4.54
CA GLY A 37 10.20 -5.14 3.46
C GLY A 37 11.09 -3.99 3.03
N ARG A 38 12.16 -3.72 3.81
CA ARG A 38 13.07 -2.60 3.52
C ARG A 38 13.86 -2.81 2.24
N HIS A 39 14.28 -4.04 1.98
CA HIS A 39 15.18 -4.38 0.86
C HIS A 39 14.62 -5.46 -0.08
N ALA A 40 13.54 -6.11 0.30
CA ALA A 40 12.93 -7.19 -0.47
C ALA A 40 11.40 -7.09 -0.46
N GLY A 41 10.80 -7.08 -1.62
CA GLY A 41 9.38 -6.83 -1.82
C GLY A 41 8.49 -8.07 -1.85
N TRP A 42 8.93 -9.23 -1.33
CA TRP A 42 8.11 -10.45 -1.38
C TRP A 42 6.81 -10.34 -0.57
N ILE A 43 6.82 -9.57 0.53
CA ILE A 43 5.59 -9.32 1.33
C ILE A 43 4.60 -8.47 0.51
N ALA A 44 5.10 -7.41 -0.13
CA ALA A 44 4.27 -6.61 -1.03
C ALA A 44 3.72 -7.46 -2.19
N ALA A 45 4.57 -8.31 -2.78
CA ALA A 45 4.16 -9.23 -3.85
C ALA A 45 3.06 -10.19 -3.42
N ALA A 46 3.07 -10.66 -2.17
CA ALA A 46 2.05 -11.56 -1.62
C ALA A 46 0.63 -10.95 -1.68
N SER A 47 0.50 -9.63 -1.65
CA SER A 47 -0.79 -8.96 -1.82
C SER A 47 -1.45 -9.26 -3.17
N GLY A 48 -0.65 -9.56 -4.18
CA GLY A 48 -1.14 -9.91 -5.52
C GLY A 48 -1.84 -11.27 -5.61
N LEU A 49 -1.72 -12.12 -4.58
CA LEU A 49 -2.35 -13.43 -4.56
C LEU A 49 -3.89 -13.39 -4.60
N VAL A 50 -4.49 -12.28 -4.21
CA VAL A 50 -5.95 -12.11 -4.22
C VAL A 50 -6.48 -11.60 -5.56
N SER A 51 -5.62 -11.07 -6.40
CA SER A 51 -6.00 -10.59 -7.75
C SER A 51 -6.11 -11.78 -8.71
N ARG A 52 -7.30 -12.00 -9.22
CA ARG A 52 -7.60 -13.12 -10.14
C ARG A 52 -7.94 -12.66 -11.55
N GLU A 53 -8.53 -11.47 -11.66
CA GLU A 53 -9.00 -10.90 -12.91
C GLU A 53 -8.51 -9.46 -13.06
N GLU A 54 -8.56 -8.93 -14.27
CA GLU A 54 -8.27 -7.53 -14.51
C GLU A 54 -9.23 -6.64 -13.71
N GLY A 55 -8.68 -5.68 -12.99
CA GLY A 55 -9.47 -4.79 -12.14
C GLY A 55 -9.60 -5.22 -10.68
N ASP A 56 -9.18 -6.46 -10.36
CA ASP A 56 -9.12 -6.91 -8.96
C ASP A 56 -8.02 -6.16 -8.18
N PRO A 57 -8.27 -5.85 -6.90
CA PRO A 57 -7.24 -5.26 -6.05
C PRO A 57 -6.14 -6.29 -5.71
N PRO A 58 -4.94 -5.84 -5.37
CA PRO A 58 -4.47 -4.45 -5.43
C PRO A 58 -4.19 -4.02 -6.88
N HIS A 59 -4.51 -2.75 -7.17
CA HIS A 59 -4.28 -2.18 -8.51
C HIS A 59 -2.83 -1.78 -8.74
N ILE A 60 -2.13 -1.41 -7.67
CA ILE A 60 -0.73 -0.98 -7.71
C ILE A 60 0.01 -1.64 -6.55
N ILE A 61 1.17 -2.22 -6.86
CA ILE A 61 2.11 -2.72 -5.85
C ILE A 61 3.44 -2.01 -6.06
N LEU A 62 3.92 -1.33 -5.03
CA LEU A 62 5.18 -0.59 -5.07
C LEU A 62 6.27 -1.38 -4.32
N PHE A 63 7.28 -1.78 -5.08
CA PHE A 63 8.39 -2.62 -4.61
C PHE A 63 9.61 -1.80 -4.24
N PRO A 64 10.38 -2.20 -3.21
CA PRO A 64 11.64 -1.53 -2.87
C PRO A 64 12.73 -1.67 -3.93
N GLU A 65 12.64 -2.72 -4.77
CA GLU A 65 13.59 -2.99 -5.85
C GLU A 65 13.35 -2.12 -7.09
N VAL A 66 12.18 -1.49 -7.20
CA VAL A 66 11.81 -0.69 -8.37
C VAL A 66 11.80 0.79 -7.98
N PRO A 67 12.60 1.64 -8.66
CA PRO A 67 12.59 3.08 -8.38
C PRO A 67 11.20 3.68 -8.55
N PHE A 68 10.75 4.42 -7.53
CA PHE A 68 9.47 5.11 -7.57
C PHE A 68 9.54 6.32 -8.48
N LYS A 69 8.57 6.41 -9.40
CA LYS A 69 8.40 7.53 -10.31
C LYS A 69 7.02 8.14 -10.11
N GLN A 70 6.97 9.29 -9.50
CA GLN A 70 5.72 9.95 -9.10
C GLN A 70 4.74 10.12 -10.26
N ARG A 71 5.22 10.60 -11.41
CA ARG A 71 4.36 10.83 -12.57
C ARG A 71 3.68 9.56 -13.08
N GLU A 72 4.43 8.47 -13.20
CA GLU A 72 3.91 7.17 -13.62
C GLU A 72 2.92 6.61 -12.60
N PHE A 73 3.26 6.73 -11.33
CA PHE A 73 2.40 6.31 -10.22
C PHE A 73 1.05 7.03 -10.24
N LEU A 74 1.06 8.35 -10.31
CA LEU A 74 -0.16 9.16 -10.33
C LEU A 74 -1.03 8.88 -11.56
N LYS A 75 -0.40 8.61 -12.72
CA LYS A 75 -1.12 8.19 -13.93
C LYS A 75 -1.84 6.85 -13.71
N LYS A 76 -1.18 5.87 -13.09
CA LYS A 76 -1.79 4.57 -12.76
C LYS A 76 -2.95 4.72 -11.79
N VAL A 77 -2.80 5.53 -10.74
CA VAL A 77 -3.88 5.81 -9.78
C VAL A 77 -5.09 6.41 -10.50
N LYS A 78 -4.89 7.45 -11.30
CA LYS A 78 -5.96 8.10 -12.06
C LYS A 78 -6.67 7.11 -12.99
N THR A 79 -5.91 6.32 -13.74
CA THR A 79 -6.46 5.30 -14.63
C THR A 79 -7.31 4.28 -13.88
N SER A 80 -6.85 3.80 -12.73
CA SER A 80 -7.58 2.86 -11.90
C SER A 80 -8.90 3.44 -11.39
N VAL A 81 -8.88 4.67 -10.87
CA VAL A 81 -10.09 5.34 -10.38
C VAL A 81 -11.08 5.59 -11.52
N GLU A 82 -10.62 6.03 -12.69
CA GLU A 82 -11.48 6.26 -13.85
C GLU A 82 -12.09 4.98 -14.40
N LYS A 83 -11.33 3.89 -14.41
CA LYS A 83 -11.76 2.61 -14.98
C LYS A 83 -12.59 1.76 -14.00
N TYR A 84 -12.19 1.70 -12.74
CA TYR A 84 -12.78 0.81 -11.73
C TYR A 84 -13.54 1.53 -10.61
N GLY A 85 -13.45 2.86 -10.55
CA GLY A 85 -14.08 3.67 -9.51
C GLY A 85 -13.23 3.87 -8.26
N TYR A 86 -12.18 3.09 -8.06
CA TYR A 86 -11.27 3.17 -6.90
C TYR A 86 -9.88 2.65 -7.23
N CYS A 87 -8.95 2.86 -6.31
CA CYS A 87 -7.59 2.35 -6.43
C CYS A 87 -7.08 1.84 -5.07
N SER A 88 -6.72 0.58 -5.01
CA SER A 88 -6.03 -0.03 -3.86
C SER A 88 -4.54 -0.17 -4.16
N ILE A 89 -3.73 0.32 -3.24
CA ILE A 89 -2.27 0.39 -3.37
C ILE A 89 -1.63 -0.34 -2.20
N VAL A 90 -0.68 -1.20 -2.50
CA VAL A 90 0.22 -1.79 -1.51
C VAL A 90 1.60 -1.19 -1.72
N VAL A 91 2.22 -0.71 -0.66
CA VAL A 91 3.53 -0.09 -0.72
C VAL A 91 4.47 -0.72 0.32
N SER A 92 5.64 -1.14 -0.11
CA SER A 92 6.69 -1.58 0.81
C SER A 92 7.34 -0.38 1.51
N GLU A 93 7.63 -0.53 2.80
CA GLU A 93 8.32 0.51 3.58
C GLU A 93 9.66 0.94 2.98
N GLY A 94 10.29 0.08 2.21
CA GLY A 94 11.61 0.29 1.60
C GLY A 94 11.59 0.91 0.21
N VAL A 95 10.46 1.38 -0.28
CA VAL A 95 10.37 2.03 -1.60
C VAL A 95 11.27 3.27 -1.63
N ARG A 96 12.03 3.39 -2.72
CA ARG A 96 13.01 4.47 -2.94
C ARG A 96 12.70 5.22 -4.22
N ASP A 97 13.14 6.48 -4.27
CA ASP A 97 13.11 7.26 -5.49
C ASP A 97 14.24 6.84 -6.46
N SER A 98 14.29 7.49 -7.63
CA SER A 98 15.33 7.24 -8.63
C SER A 98 16.75 7.59 -8.19
N LYS A 99 16.90 8.35 -7.10
CA LYS A 99 18.19 8.69 -6.48
C LYS A 99 18.58 7.72 -5.37
N GLY A 100 17.77 6.70 -5.10
CA GLY A 100 17.99 5.71 -4.06
C GLY A 100 17.61 6.17 -2.64
N LYS A 101 16.94 7.31 -2.49
CA LYS A 101 16.47 7.82 -1.21
C LYS A 101 15.13 7.20 -0.85
N PHE A 102 14.96 6.79 0.40
CA PHE A 102 13.69 6.26 0.88
C PHE A 102 12.57 7.32 0.79
N LEU A 103 11.42 6.94 0.25
CA LEU A 103 10.25 7.84 0.22
C LEU A 103 9.76 8.19 1.62
N ALA A 104 9.89 7.28 2.58
CA ALA A 104 9.54 7.52 3.97
C ALA A 104 10.26 8.75 4.58
N ASP A 105 11.49 9.04 4.13
CA ASP A 105 12.27 10.18 4.60
C ASP A 105 11.71 11.53 4.13
N ALA A 106 10.92 11.55 3.05
CA ALA A 106 10.32 12.77 2.53
C ALA A 106 9.15 13.29 3.38
N GLY A 107 8.56 12.44 4.24
CA GLY A 107 7.42 12.75 5.09
C GLY A 107 7.78 13.22 6.51
N THR A 108 9.05 13.47 6.80
CA THR A 108 9.54 13.67 8.18
C THR A 108 9.30 15.06 8.77
N ARG A 109 8.72 16.01 8.03
CA ARG A 109 8.46 17.35 8.54
C ARG A 109 7.01 17.76 8.24
N ASP A 110 6.26 18.02 9.32
CA ASP A 110 5.00 18.74 9.21
C ASP A 110 5.25 20.25 9.03
N ALA A 111 4.19 21.01 8.80
CA ALA A 111 4.27 22.48 8.67
C ALA A 111 4.82 23.19 9.91
N PHE A 112 4.98 22.49 11.03
CA PHE A 112 5.49 22.98 12.31
C PHE A 112 6.88 22.45 12.65
N GLY A 113 7.52 21.70 11.76
CA GLY A 113 8.88 21.18 11.95
C GLY A 113 8.98 19.96 12.87
N HIS A 114 7.86 19.36 13.26
CA HIS A 114 7.86 18.12 14.04
C HIS A 114 8.13 16.93 13.14
N ALA A 115 9.01 16.03 13.59
CA ALA A 115 9.20 14.73 12.94
C ALA A 115 7.89 13.94 13.04
N GLN A 116 7.12 13.87 11.97
CA GLN A 116 6.02 12.91 11.91
C GLN A 116 6.63 11.52 11.86
N LEU A 117 6.28 10.69 12.84
CA LEU A 117 6.50 9.25 12.82
C LEU A 117 5.56 8.63 11.77
N GLY A 118 5.78 9.00 10.50
CA GLY A 118 4.99 8.52 9.38
C GLY A 118 5.88 7.68 8.48
N GLY A 119 5.41 6.48 8.12
CA GLY A 119 6.03 5.66 7.11
C GLY A 119 5.77 6.16 5.70
N VAL A 120 5.96 5.29 4.71
CA VAL A 120 5.79 5.63 3.29
C VAL A 120 4.31 5.83 2.90
N ALA A 121 3.36 5.17 3.57
CA ALA A 121 1.95 5.25 3.21
C ALA A 121 1.39 6.68 3.22
N PRO A 122 1.60 7.50 4.27
CA PRO A 122 1.13 8.89 4.26
C PRO A 122 1.80 9.74 3.18
N VAL A 123 3.07 9.49 2.85
CA VAL A 123 3.78 10.20 1.77
C VAL A 123 3.09 9.95 0.42
N VAL A 124 2.84 8.69 0.10
CA VAL A 124 2.16 8.26 -1.14
C VAL A 124 0.72 8.78 -1.19
N ALA A 125 -0.02 8.65 -0.10
CA ALA A 125 -1.40 9.12 0.01
C ALA A 125 -1.51 10.64 -0.17
N ASN A 126 -0.60 11.41 0.42
CA ASN A 126 -0.56 12.87 0.23
C ASN A 126 -0.29 13.28 -1.21
N MET A 127 0.58 12.57 -1.93
CA MET A 127 0.79 12.82 -3.36
C MET A 127 -0.51 12.69 -4.16
N VAL A 128 -1.28 11.65 -3.88
CA VAL A 128 -2.58 11.41 -4.54
C VAL A 128 -3.55 12.55 -4.26
N ARG A 129 -3.68 12.97 -3.01
CA ARG A 129 -4.56 14.07 -2.64
C ARG A 129 -4.16 15.40 -3.27
N GLU A 130 -2.87 15.76 -3.20
CA GLU A 130 -2.37 17.03 -3.70
C GLU A 130 -2.45 17.14 -5.21
N LYS A 131 -2.20 16.06 -5.95
CA LYS A 131 -2.13 16.06 -7.41
C LYS A 131 -3.43 15.64 -8.10
N LEU A 132 -4.23 14.79 -7.49
CA LEU A 132 -5.44 14.23 -8.08
C LEU A 132 -6.73 14.63 -7.34
N GLY A 133 -6.62 15.13 -6.11
CA GLY A 133 -7.77 15.56 -5.30
C GLY A 133 -8.63 14.41 -4.77
N TYR A 134 -8.20 13.16 -4.86
CA TYR A 134 -8.95 12.02 -4.35
C TYR A 134 -8.87 11.92 -2.83
N LYS A 135 -9.99 11.61 -2.20
CA LYS A 135 -10.04 11.26 -0.79
C LYS A 135 -9.42 9.87 -0.59
N TYR A 136 -8.61 9.75 0.44
CA TYR A 136 -7.86 8.54 0.72
C TYR A 136 -7.98 8.10 2.18
N HIS A 137 -7.71 6.82 2.41
CA HIS A 137 -7.33 6.26 3.69
C HIS A 137 -6.03 5.46 3.53
N TRP A 138 -5.30 5.27 4.61
CA TRP A 138 -4.12 4.43 4.64
C TRP A 138 -4.02 3.69 5.96
N ALA A 139 -3.32 2.56 5.94
CA ALA A 139 -3.01 1.78 7.12
C ALA A 139 -1.58 1.24 7.02
N VAL A 140 -0.98 1.03 8.17
CA VAL A 140 0.32 0.37 8.30
C VAL A 140 0.09 -0.96 8.99
N SER A 141 0.47 -2.07 8.36
CA SER A 141 0.29 -3.41 8.94
C SER A 141 1.21 -3.64 10.14
N ASP A 142 2.38 -3.02 10.15
CA ASP A 142 3.35 -3.03 11.24
C ASP A 142 3.51 -4.43 11.87
N TYR A 143 3.53 -4.54 13.17
CA TYR A 143 3.68 -5.83 13.87
C TYR A 143 2.49 -6.77 13.73
N LEU A 144 1.31 -6.28 13.35
CA LEU A 144 0.13 -7.13 13.14
C LEU A 144 0.40 -8.21 12.08
N GLN A 145 1.12 -7.87 11.01
CA GLN A 145 1.46 -8.84 9.97
C GLN A 145 2.39 -9.96 10.47
N ARG A 146 3.15 -9.73 11.53
CA ARG A 146 4.10 -10.69 12.11
C ARG A 146 3.50 -11.55 13.20
N SER A 147 2.38 -11.14 13.80
CA SER A 147 1.78 -11.78 14.97
C SER A 147 0.34 -12.25 14.75
N ALA A 148 -0.05 -12.45 13.51
CA ALA A 148 -1.41 -12.81 13.11
C ALA A 148 -1.72 -14.29 13.34
N ARG A 149 -1.76 -14.74 14.57
CA ARG A 149 -2.00 -16.16 14.94
C ARG A 149 -3.32 -16.70 14.40
N HIS A 150 -4.34 -15.86 14.30
CA HIS A 150 -5.66 -16.21 13.75
C HIS A 150 -5.61 -16.54 12.25
N LEU A 151 -4.57 -16.13 11.55
CA LEU A 151 -4.33 -16.42 10.15
C LEU A 151 -3.08 -17.29 9.94
N ALA A 152 -2.59 -17.94 11.00
CA ALA A 152 -1.35 -18.71 10.94
C ALA A 152 -1.41 -19.77 9.83
N SER A 153 -0.32 -19.84 9.07
CA SER A 153 -0.10 -20.85 8.06
C SER A 153 0.45 -22.13 8.72
N ARG A 154 0.03 -23.29 8.25
CA ARG A 154 0.58 -24.58 8.71
C ARG A 154 2.10 -24.64 8.56
N VAL A 155 2.63 -24.07 7.48
CA VAL A 155 4.07 -23.96 7.21
C VAL A 155 4.84 -23.25 8.33
N ASP A 156 4.18 -22.37 9.07
CA ASP A 156 4.78 -21.59 10.14
C ASP A 156 4.54 -22.17 11.53
N VAL A 157 3.63 -23.13 11.66
CA VAL A 157 3.23 -23.74 12.93
C VAL A 157 3.91 -25.08 13.14
N ASP A 158 4.12 -25.84 12.07
CA ASP A 158 4.80 -27.13 12.07
C ASP A 158 6.33 -26.97 12.09
#